data_3bfb9ba52b6c440086999d3f339b80f3
#
_entry.id   3bfb9ba52b6c440086999d3f339b80f3
#
_cell.length_a   1.000
_cell.length_b   1.000
_cell.length_c   1.000
_cell.angle_alpha   90.00
_cell.angle_beta   90.00
_cell.angle_gamma   90.00
#
_symmetry.space_group_name_H-M   'P 1'
#
loop_
_entity.id
_entity.type
_entity.pdbx_description
1 polymer ?
#
loop_
_entity_poly.entity_id
_entity_poly.type
_entity_poly.pdbx_seq_one_letter_code
_entity_poly.pdbx_strand_id
1 'polypeptide(L)'
;MWFHRPYRPWGWRLKTRDLRIIAKCGVGLVAAFCLLFYFAARGQEAQQKEMGPVLKLTSSSFDADADIPAKYSCDGANVSPALAWTDAPAATRSFALIMDDPDTPKGTVTHWMIYEMPTAARSLQEGVPTSKKLADGSMQGKNVRGKSGYTGPCPEKGGPAHHYFFKLYALDAKTNLKANAKREEVEAAMKGHILAKAELIGRLKH
;
A
#
# COMPACT_ATOMS: atom_id res chain seq x y z
N MET A 1 -56.90 38.56 14.20
CA MET A 1 -56.45 39.52 15.25
C MET A 1 -55.26 38.85 15.97
N TRP A 2 -54.03 39.15 15.58
CA TRP A 2 -52.83 38.71 16.30
C TRP A 2 -51.92 39.91 16.47
N PHE A 3 -51.63 40.26 17.75
CA PHE A 3 -50.87 41.44 18.16
C PHE A 3 -49.36 41.13 17.98
N HIS A 4 -48.63 41.93 17.17
CA HIS A 4 -47.18 42.00 17.12
C HIS A 4 -46.68 42.84 18.31
N ARG A 5 -45.83 42.29 19.18
CA ARG A 5 -45.01 43.02 20.14
C ARG A 5 -43.63 43.31 19.56
N PRO A 6 -43.16 44.55 19.62
CA PRO A 6 -41.81 44.88 19.16
C PRO A 6 -40.75 44.43 20.18
N TYR A 7 -39.68 43.84 19.69
CA TYR A 7 -38.46 43.45 20.40
C TYR A 7 -37.66 44.69 20.80
N ARG A 8 -37.31 44.88 22.07
CA ARG A 8 -36.42 45.95 22.57
C ARG A 8 -35.00 45.37 22.70
N PRO A 9 -33.98 45.95 22.04
CA PRO A 9 -32.59 45.54 22.29
C PRO A 9 -32.09 46.15 23.60
N TRP A 10 -31.48 45.34 24.42
CA TRP A 10 -30.77 45.73 25.64
C TRP A 10 -29.52 46.49 25.30
N GLY A 11 -29.50 47.80 25.52
CA GLY A 11 -28.33 48.66 25.37
C GLY A 11 -27.47 48.60 26.64
N TRP A 12 -26.33 47.97 26.58
CA TRP A 12 -25.31 48.08 27.61
C TRP A 12 -24.50 49.36 27.39
N ARG A 13 -24.71 50.37 28.22
CA ARG A 13 -23.86 51.57 28.27
C ARG A 13 -22.66 51.27 29.21
N LEU A 14 -21.51 51.06 28.67
CA LEU A 14 -20.27 51.01 29.43
C LEU A 14 -19.90 52.47 29.83
N LYS A 15 -19.63 52.71 31.13
CA LYS A 15 -19.23 54.01 31.64
C LYS A 15 -17.75 54.22 31.26
N THR A 16 -17.42 55.42 30.77
CA THR A 16 -16.11 55.85 30.25
C THR A 16 -14.93 55.73 31.22
N ARG A 17 -15.13 55.37 32.49
CA ARG A 17 -14.07 55.19 33.50
C ARG A 17 -13.40 53.80 33.39
N ASP A 18 -14.03 52.80 32.77
CA ASP A 18 -13.47 51.46 32.69
C ASP A 18 -12.50 51.23 31.49
N LEU A 19 -12.54 52.16 30.54
CA LEU A 19 -11.65 52.10 29.33
C LEU A 19 -10.15 52.36 29.60
N ARG A 20 -9.78 52.99 30.72
CA ARG A 20 -8.39 53.32 31.03
C ARG A 20 -7.64 52.14 31.70
N ILE A 21 -8.32 51.17 32.27
CA ILE A 21 -7.71 50.00 32.91
C ILE A 21 -7.45 48.90 31.89
N ILE A 22 -8.31 48.79 30.87
CA ILE A 22 -8.18 47.76 29.82
C ILE A 22 -7.02 48.03 28.89
N ALA A 23 -6.65 49.32 28.68
CA ALA A 23 -5.55 49.70 27.79
C ALA A 23 -4.13 49.37 28.32
N LYS A 24 -3.94 49.14 29.62
CA LYS A 24 -2.60 48.78 30.19
C LYS A 24 -2.40 47.28 30.36
N CYS A 25 -3.43 46.46 30.43
CA CYS A 25 -3.32 44.97 30.48
C CYS A 25 -3.43 44.30 29.11
N GLY A 26 -3.99 44.97 28.10
CA GLY A 26 -4.29 44.37 26.81
C GLY A 26 -3.06 44.06 25.92
N VAL A 27 -1.99 44.91 26.00
CA VAL A 27 -0.85 44.75 25.11
C VAL A 27 0.01 43.53 25.47
N GLY A 28 0.12 43.19 26.75
CA GLY A 28 0.87 42.03 27.21
C GLY A 28 0.16 40.68 26.88
N LEU A 29 -1.15 40.65 27.01
CA LEU A 29 -1.94 39.43 26.73
C LEU A 29 -2.05 39.15 25.23
N VAL A 30 -2.20 40.17 24.40
CA VAL A 30 -2.24 40.01 22.93
C VAL A 30 -0.88 39.53 22.40
N ALA A 31 0.22 40.09 22.92
CA ALA A 31 1.58 39.66 22.54
C ALA A 31 1.86 38.18 22.96
N ALA A 32 1.43 37.79 24.15
CA ALA A 32 1.58 36.42 24.62
C ALA A 32 0.71 35.42 23.80
N PHE A 33 -0.50 35.82 23.43
CA PHE A 33 -1.36 35.01 22.56
C PHE A 33 -0.80 34.90 21.14
N CYS A 34 -0.28 35.97 20.56
CA CYS A 34 0.37 35.93 19.24
C CYS A 34 1.62 35.07 19.24
N LEU A 35 2.44 35.10 20.29
CA LEU A 35 3.61 34.24 20.42
C LEU A 35 3.21 32.76 20.56
N LEU A 36 2.18 32.44 21.34
CA LEU A 36 1.69 31.06 21.47
C LEU A 36 1.13 30.53 20.15
N PHE A 37 0.39 31.33 19.38
CA PHE A 37 -0.08 30.95 18.05
C PHE A 37 1.07 30.81 17.04
N TYR A 38 2.09 31.67 17.12
CA TYR A 38 3.26 31.59 16.25
C TYR A 38 4.11 30.33 16.52
N PHE A 39 4.28 29.94 17.79
CA PHE A 39 4.96 28.69 18.15
C PHE A 39 4.10 27.45 17.86
N ALA A 40 2.79 27.52 18.03
CA ALA A 40 1.88 26.42 17.66
C ALA A 40 1.83 26.20 16.15
N ALA A 41 1.82 27.25 15.33
CA ALA A 41 1.88 27.16 13.88
C ALA A 41 3.21 26.56 13.39
N ARG A 42 4.35 26.96 13.99
CA ARG A 42 5.65 26.36 13.66
C ARG A 42 5.79 24.90 14.13
N GLY A 43 5.13 24.51 15.20
CA GLY A 43 5.10 23.12 15.67
C GLY A 43 4.32 22.18 14.74
N GLN A 44 3.35 22.70 13.99
CA GLN A 44 2.59 21.91 13.01
C GLN A 44 3.30 21.76 11.66
N GLU A 45 4.12 22.71 11.25
CA GLU A 45 4.96 22.58 10.03
C GLU A 45 6.08 21.53 10.19
N ALA A 46 6.51 21.22 11.40
CA ALA A 46 7.54 20.20 11.65
C ALA A 46 7.04 18.76 11.59
N GLN A 47 5.75 18.51 11.42
CA GLN A 47 5.15 17.16 11.40
C GLN A 47 4.63 16.69 10.03
N GLN A 48 4.74 17.48 8.99
CA GLN A 48 4.71 16.95 7.63
C GLN A 48 6.07 16.31 7.32
N LYS A 49 6.34 15.17 7.95
CA LYS A 49 7.34 14.23 7.44
C LYS A 49 6.85 13.89 6.05
N GLU A 50 7.54 14.39 5.03
CA GLU A 50 7.32 13.99 3.65
C GLU A 50 7.31 12.46 3.66
N MET A 51 6.14 11.88 3.46
CA MET A 51 6.07 10.45 3.19
C MET A 51 6.80 10.27 1.87
N GLY A 52 8.00 9.72 1.95
CA GLY A 52 8.79 9.40 0.77
C GLY A 52 7.95 8.61 -0.23
N PRO A 53 8.43 8.49 -1.47
CA PRO A 53 7.68 7.79 -2.51
C PRO A 53 7.22 6.42 -2.01
N VAL A 54 5.92 6.14 -2.15
CA VAL A 54 5.31 4.88 -1.73
C VAL A 54 5.44 3.90 -2.89
N LEU A 55 6.09 2.75 -2.65
CA LEU A 55 6.18 1.67 -3.65
C LEU A 55 4.80 1.37 -4.24
N LYS A 56 4.69 1.39 -5.57
CA LYS A 56 3.45 1.11 -6.29
C LYS A 56 3.63 -0.11 -7.17
N LEU A 57 2.60 -0.95 -7.24
CA LEU A 57 2.53 -2.12 -8.12
C LEU A 57 1.31 -1.98 -9.04
N THR A 58 1.50 -2.17 -10.32
CA THR A 58 0.46 -2.10 -11.35
C THR A 58 0.60 -3.24 -12.34
N SER A 59 -0.44 -3.46 -13.13
CA SER A 59 -0.43 -4.37 -14.28
C SER A 59 -0.98 -3.67 -15.51
N SER A 60 -0.44 -3.98 -16.67
CA SER A 60 -1.07 -3.63 -17.96
C SER A 60 -2.09 -4.67 -18.40
N SER A 61 -2.23 -5.76 -17.66
CA SER A 61 -3.09 -6.89 -17.99
C SER A 61 -4.49 -6.77 -17.39
N PHE A 62 -4.62 -6.08 -16.26
CA PHE A 62 -5.88 -5.78 -15.55
C PHE A 62 -5.67 -4.64 -14.56
N ASP A 63 -6.74 -3.91 -14.24
CA ASP A 63 -6.72 -2.85 -13.23
C ASP A 63 -6.89 -3.41 -11.81
N ALA A 64 -6.52 -2.62 -10.80
CA ALA A 64 -6.74 -2.98 -9.41
C ALA A 64 -8.23 -3.23 -9.14
N ASP A 65 -8.53 -4.29 -8.39
CA ASP A 65 -9.87 -4.77 -8.05
C ASP A 65 -10.74 -5.18 -9.26
N ALA A 66 -10.14 -5.30 -10.46
CA ALA A 66 -10.80 -5.79 -11.64
C ALA A 66 -10.69 -7.31 -11.79
N ASP A 67 -11.45 -7.85 -12.72
CA ASP A 67 -11.39 -9.28 -13.04
C ASP A 67 -10.09 -9.60 -13.80
N ILE A 68 -9.41 -10.66 -13.38
CA ILE A 68 -8.24 -11.20 -14.06
C ILE A 68 -8.69 -11.88 -15.35
N PRO A 69 -8.21 -11.48 -16.53
CA PRO A 69 -8.59 -12.11 -17.80
C PRO A 69 -8.30 -13.61 -17.81
N ALA A 70 -9.19 -14.38 -18.42
CA ALA A 70 -9.10 -15.84 -18.50
C ALA A 70 -7.75 -16.36 -19.02
N LYS A 71 -7.06 -15.58 -19.87
CA LYS A 71 -5.70 -15.87 -20.35
C LYS A 71 -4.71 -16.21 -19.21
N TYR A 72 -4.86 -15.57 -18.06
CA TYR A 72 -3.98 -15.72 -16.91
C TYR A 72 -4.46 -16.76 -15.90
N SER A 73 -5.56 -17.43 -16.17
CA SER A 73 -6.18 -18.45 -15.33
C SER A 73 -5.97 -19.86 -15.87
N CYS A 74 -6.45 -20.87 -15.11
CA CYS A 74 -6.44 -22.27 -15.56
C CYS A 74 -7.35 -22.53 -16.76
N ASP A 75 -8.28 -21.63 -17.09
CA ASP A 75 -9.16 -21.73 -18.26
C ASP A 75 -8.50 -21.23 -19.55
N GLY A 76 -7.39 -20.51 -19.44
CA GLY A 76 -6.69 -19.94 -20.58
C GLY A 76 -5.26 -20.48 -20.73
N ALA A 77 -4.38 -19.60 -21.19
CA ALA A 77 -2.98 -19.94 -21.42
C ALA A 77 -2.19 -20.22 -20.13
N ASN A 78 -2.74 -19.84 -18.98
CA ASN A 78 -2.10 -20.04 -17.66
C ASN A 78 -0.70 -19.41 -17.58
N VAL A 79 -0.53 -18.25 -18.16
CA VAL A 79 0.72 -17.45 -18.16
C VAL A 79 0.61 -16.34 -17.11
N SER A 80 1.74 -15.91 -16.56
CA SER A 80 1.75 -14.80 -15.61
C SER A 80 1.39 -13.48 -16.29
N PRO A 81 0.64 -12.58 -15.62
CA PRO A 81 0.39 -11.24 -16.14
C PRO A 81 1.65 -10.39 -16.13
N ALA A 82 1.68 -9.35 -16.97
CA ALA A 82 2.70 -8.32 -16.89
C ALA A 82 2.51 -7.49 -15.62
N LEU A 83 3.60 -7.22 -14.89
CA LEU A 83 3.61 -6.39 -13.68
C LEU A 83 4.67 -5.30 -13.82
N ALA A 84 4.39 -4.12 -13.26
CA ALA A 84 5.35 -3.02 -13.19
C ALA A 84 5.28 -2.32 -11.83
N TRP A 85 6.40 -1.76 -11.40
CA TRP A 85 6.45 -1.03 -10.13
C TRP A 85 7.35 0.20 -10.19
N THR A 86 7.00 1.19 -9.38
CA THR A 86 7.70 2.47 -9.23
C THR A 86 7.95 2.79 -7.77
N ASP A 87 8.71 3.84 -7.54
CA ASP A 87 8.88 4.46 -6.21
C ASP A 87 9.49 3.51 -5.16
N ALA A 88 10.37 2.61 -5.58
CA ALA A 88 11.12 1.76 -4.66
C ALA A 88 12.05 2.60 -3.78
N PRO A 89 12.16 2.32 -2.46
CA PRO A 89 13.11 3.00 -1.59
C PRO A 89 14.55 2.90 -2.10
N ALA A 90 15.33 3.96 -1.96
CA ALA A 90 16.72 4.02 -2.44
C ALA A 90 17.62 2.94 -1.82
N ALA A 91 17.32 2.49 -0.60
CA ALA A 91 18.07 1.43 0.08
C ALA A 91 17.75 0.02 -0.41
N THR A 92 16.84 -0.14 -1.40
CA THR A 92 16.44 -1.46 -1.92
C THR A 92 17.64 -2.20 -2.51
N ARG A 93 17.82 -3.45 -2.09
CA ARG A 93 18.86 -4.38 -2.57
C ARG A 93 18.29 -5.51 -3.40
N SER A 94 17.06 -5.92 -3.15
CA SER A 94 16.35 -6.93 -3.93
C SER A 94 14.83 -6.72 -3.83
N PHE A 95 14.09 -7.40 -4.70
CA PHE A 95 12.64 -7.50 -4.60
C PHE A 95 12.20 -8.95 -4.45
N ALA A 96 11.02 -9.13 -3.85
CA ALA A 96 10.29 -10.39 -3.84
C ALA A 96 8.81 -10.13 -4.15
N LEU A 97 8.17 -11.07 -4.84
CA LEU A 97 6.74 -11.07 -5.14
C LEU A 97 6.13 -12.37 -4.62
N ILE A 98 4.99 -12.27 -3.96
CA ILE A 98 4.16 -13.42 -3.57
C ILE A 98 2.74 -13.15 -4.08
N MET A 99 2.18 -14.10 -4.83
CA MET A 99 0.79 -14.09 -5.25
C MET A 99 0.01 -15.12 -4.44
N ASP A 100 -0.98 -14.65 -3.70
CA ASP A 100 -1.80 -15.45 -2.79
C ASP A 100 -3.29 -15.39 -3.13
N ASP A 101 -3.99 -16.47 -2.78
CA ASP A 101 -5.45 -16.57 -2.72
C ASP A 101 -5.86 -16.94 -1.29
N PRO A 102 -6.43 -16.02 -0.50
CA PRO A 102 -6.90 -16.30 0.86
C PRO A 102 -8.32 -16.90 0.89
N ASP A 103 -9.04 -16.90 -0.22
CA ASP A 103 -10.48 -17.25 -0.25
C ASP A 103 -10.72 -18.75 -0.38
N THR A 104 -9.65 -19.56 -0.40
CA THR A 104 -9.82 -21.01 -0.49
C THR A 104 -10.32 -21.62 0.82
N PRO A 105 -11.15 -22.68 0.78
CA PRO A 105 -11.68 -23.34 1.98
C PRO A 105 -10.58 -23.90 2.93
N LYS A 106 -9.38 -24.11 2.41
CA LYS A 106 -8.23 -24.65 3.16
C LYS A 106 -7.30 -23.54 3.71
N GLY A 107 -7.72 -22.28 3.62
CA GLY A 107 -6.91 -21.12 3.98
C GLY A 107 -6.09 -20.59 2.80
N THR A 108 -5.18 -19.66 3.10
CA THR A 108 -4.39 -18.99 2.05
C THR A 108 -3.49 -19.97 1.30
N VAL A 109 -3.59 -19.97 -0.03
CA VAL A 109 -2.69 -20.73 -0.91
C VAL A 109 -1.83 -19.80 -1.73
N THR A 110 -0.63 -20.24 -2.10
CA THR A 110 0.32 -19.45 -2.88
C THR A 110 0.34 -19.89 -4.33
N HIS A 111 0.02 -18.97 -5.23
CA HIS A 111 -0.03 -19.19 -6.66
C HIS A 111 1.32 -18.95 -7.35
N TRP A 112 2.12 -18.01 -6.85
CA TRP A 112 3.42 -17.65 -7.41
C TRP A 112 4.31 -17.01 -6.36
N MET A 113 5.59 -17.36 -6.41
CA MET A 113 6.65 -16.66 -5.68
C MET A 113 7.85 -16.47 -6.58
N ILE A 114 8.39 -15.25 -6.58
CA ILE A 114 9.63 -14.89 -7.21
C ILE A 114 10.42 -13.99 -6.27
N TYR A 115 11.68 -14.26 -6.04
CA TYR A 115 12.56 -13.56 -5.10
C TYR A 115 13.97 -13.45 -5.67
N GLU A 116 14.89 -12.78 -5.00
CA GLU A 116 16.21 -12.40 -5.51
C GLU A 116 16.14 -11.54 -6.78
N MET A 117 14.99 -10.87 -7.02
CA MET A 117 14.88 -9.99 -8.18
C MET A 117 15.88 -8.83 -8.06
N PRO A 118 16.61 -8.49 -9.14
CA PRO A 118 17.66 -7.47 -9.10
C PRO A 118 17.14 -6.10 -8.66
N THR A 119 18.00 -5.31 -8.01
CA THR A 119 17.70 -3.91 -7.62
C THR A 119 17.25 -3.05 -8.79
N ALA A 120 17.72 -3.31 -9.99
CA ALA A 120 17.36 -2.60 -11.22
C ALA A 120 16.00 -3.02 -11.81
N ALA A 121 15.40 -4.12 -11.32
CA ALA A 121 14.12 -4.59 -11.84
C ALA A 121 13.02 -3.57 -11.58
N ARG A 122 12.19 -3.32 -12.59
CA ARG A 122 11.02 -2.43 -12.52
C ARG A 122 9.77 -3.07 -13.09
N SER A 123 9.89 -4.28 -13.64
CA SER A 123 8.78 -5.01 -14.23
C SER A 123 9.07 -6.51 -14.29
N LEU A 124 7.99 -7.27 -14.40
CA LEU A 124 7.96 -8.64 -14.88
C LEU A 124 7.14 -8.67 -16.16
N GLN A 125 7.71 -9.19 -17.23
CA GLN A 125 6.99 -9.31 -18.50
C GLN A 125 5.90 -10.37 -18.39
N GLU A 126 4.89 -10.30 -19.25
CA GLU A 126 3.90 -11.35 -19.40
C GLU A 126 4.60 -12.68 -19.73
N GLY A 127 4.11 -13.76 -19.13
CA GLY A 127 4.60 -15.10 -19.41
C GLY A 127 6.01 -15.38 -18.88
N VAL A 128 6.33 -14.93 -17.67
CA VAL A 128 7.59 -15.30 -17.00
C VAL A 128 7.77 -16.83 -17.06
N PRO A 129 8.92 -17.32 -17.55
CA PRO A 129 9.18 -18.76 -17.61
C PRO A 129 9.02 -19.45 -16.25
N THR A 130 8.49 -20.66 -16.23
CA THR A 130 8.27 -21.44 -14.97
C THR A 130 9.56 -22.15 -14.49
N SER A 131 10.72 -21.80 -15.04
CA SER A 131 12.03 -22.31 -14.61
C SER A 131 12.32 -21.91 -13.16
N LYS A 132 13.07 -22.76 -12.45
CA LYS A 132 13.45 -22.52 -11.05
C LYS A 132 14.29 -21.27 -10.85
N LYS A 133 15.12 -20.92 -11.83
CA LYS A 133 15.98 -19.74 -11.85
C LYS A 133 15.80 -19.04 -13.20
N LEU A 134 15.66 -17.71 -13.16
CA LEU A 134 15.53 -16.86 -14.34
C LEU A 134 16.91 -16.36 -14.81
N ALA A 135 16.95 -15.84 -16.03
CA ALA A 135 18.19 -15.35 -16.64
C ALA A 135 18.82 -14.17 -15.89
N ASP A 136 17.99 -13.33 -15.24
CA ASP A 136 18.42 -12.19 -14.43
C ASP A 136 18.90 -12.57 -13.01
N GLY A 137 18.90 -13.87 -12.70
CA GLY A 137 19.30 -14.40 -11.41
C GLY A 137 18.16 -14.57 -10.41
N SER A 138 16.96 -14.10 -10.71
CA SER A 138 15.78 -14.30 -9.86
C SER A 138 15.48 -15.77 -9.65
N MET A 139 14.96 -16.13 -8.49
CA MET A 139 14.60 -17.49 -8.11
C MET A 139 13.08 -17.61 -7.95
N GLN A 140 12.53 -18.77 -8.24
CA GLN A 140 11.11 -19.04 -8.06
C GLN A 140 10.87 -20.12 -6.99
N GLY A 141 9.88 -19.85 -6.13
CA GLY A 141 9.43 -20.73 -5.05
C GLY A 141 8.40 -21.75 -5.50
N LYS A 142 8.01 -22.62 -4.58
CA LYS A 142 6.94 -23.61 -4.80
C LYS A 142 5.57 -22.95 -4.72
N ASN A 143 4.78 -23.16 -5.75
CA ASN A 143 3.36 -22.79 -5.78
C ASN A 143 2.47 -23.89 -5.17
N VAL A 144 1.16 -23.65 -5.10
CA VAL A 144 0.15 -24.59 -4.57
C VAL A 144 0.17 -25.97 -5.21
N ARG A 145 0.71 -26.10 -6.44
CA ARG A 145 0.89 -27.39 -7.14
C ARG A 145 2.24 -28.06 -6.84
N GLY A 146 3.04 -27.48 -5.91
CA GLY A 146 4.39 -27.99 -5.58
C GLY A 146 5.43 -27.75 -6.66
N LYS A 147 5.12 -26.93 -7.69
CA LYS A 147 6.02 -26.61 -8.82
C LYS A 147 6.53 -25.19 -8.68
N SER A 148 7.68 -24.89 -9.33
CA SER A 148 8.17 -23.51 -9.46
C SER A 148 7.35 -22.73 -10.47
N GLY A 149 7.29 -21.41 -10.26
CA GLY A 149 6.70 -20.46 -11.19
C GLY A 149 5.21 -20.24 -10.97
N TYR A 150 4.65 -19.47 -11.88
CA TYR A 150 3.26 -19.08 -11.85
C TYR A 150 2.32 -20.28 -12.05
N THR A 151 1.23 -20.29 -11.30
CA THR A 151 0.03 -21.06 -11.59
C THR A 151 -1.18 -20.15 -11.43
N GLY A 152 -1.99 -20.03 -12.48
CA GLY A 152 -3.11 -19.10 -12.52
C GLY A 152 -4.21 -19.42 -11.54
N PRO A 153 -5.07 -18.41 -11.28
CA PRO A 153 -6.35 -18.58 -10.63
C PRO A 153 -7.15 -19.76 -11.15
N CYS A 154 -7.75 -20.54 -10.25
CA CYS A 154 -8.59 -21.69 -10.62
C CYS A 154 -9.60 -21.97 -9.50
N PRO A 155 -10.54 -21.04 -9.22
CA PRO A 155 -11.57 -21.25 -8.21
C PRO A 155 -12.55 -22.34 -8.66
N GLU A 156 -13.38 -22.83 -7.75
CA GLU A 156 -14.38 -23.84 -8.06
C GLU A 156 -15.48 -23.26 -8.97
N LYS A 157 -15.90 -24.03 -9.98
CA LYS A 157 -16.99 -23.64 -10.90
C LYS A 157 -18.29 -23.38 -10.15
N GLY A 158 -18.90 -22.23 -10.43
CA GLY A 158 -20.15 -21.82 -9.79
C GLY A 158 -19.99 -21.30 -8.36
N GLY A 159 -18.76 -21.29 -7.81
CA GLY A 159 -18.43 -20.72 -6.52
C GLY A 159 -18.41 -19.19 -6.52
N PRO A 160 -18.12 -18.56 -5.37
CA PRO A 160 -17.88 -17.13 -5.27
C PRO A 160 -16.62 -16.73 -6.04
N ALA A 161 -16.49 -15.44 -6.36
CA ALA A 161 -15.22 -14.92 -6.86
C ALA A 161 -14.16 -14.98 -5.78
N HIS A 162 -12.94 -15.39 -6.14
CA HIS A 162 -11.76 -15.32 -5.28
C HIS A 162 -10.94 -14.08 -5.58
N HIS A 163 -10.23 -13.57 -4.59
CA HIS A 163 -9.30 -12.46 -4.69
C HIS A 163 -7.86 -12.98 -4.73
N TYR A 164 -7.09 -12.44 -5.67
CA TYR A 164 -5.69 -12.81 -5.87
C TYR A 164 -4.82 -11.61 -5.58
N PHE A 165 -4.02 -11.72 -4.53
CA PHE A 165 -3.19 -10.64 -4.00
C PHE A 165 -1.76 -10.78 -4.53
N PHE A 166 -1.36 -9.91 -5.44
CA PHE A 166 0.03 -9.77 -5.87
C PHE A 166 0.73 -8.82 -4.90
N LYS A 167 1.61 -9.34 -4.07
CA LYS A 167 2.32 -8.62 -3.00
C LYS A 167 3.78 -8.46 -3.37
N LEU A 168 4.20 -7.24 -3.68
CA LEU A 168 5.59 -6.90 -3.97
C LEU A 168 6.26 -6.33 -2.71
N TYR A 169 7.46 -6.81 -2.43
CA TYR A 169 8.29 -6.38 -1.31
C TYR A 169 9.60 -5.81 -1.83
N ALA A 170 9.98 -4.61 -1.40
CA ALA A 170 11.32 -4.05 -1.56
C ALA A 170 12.13 -4.37 -0.30
N LEU A 171 13.29 -4.98 -0.45
CA LEU A 171 14.12 -5.49 0.65
C LEU A 171 15.47 -4.77 0.69
N ASP A 172 16.03 -4.54 1.88
CA ASP A 172 17.38 -3.98 2.08
C ASP A 172 18.48 -5.04 2.03
N ALA A 173 18.11 -6.30 1.84
CA ALA A 173 19.04 -7.44 1.71
C ALA A 173 18.57 -8.39 0.63
N LYS A 174 19.45 -9.32 0.23
CA LYS A 174 19.09 -10.52 -0.52
C LYS A 174 18.58 -11.59 0.45
N THR A 175 17.64 -12.42 0.01
CA THR A 175 17.12 -13.54 0.82
C THR A 175 18.12 -14.67 0.93
N ASN A 176 19.05 -14.78 -0.04
CA ASN A 176 20.04 -15.85 -0.18
C ASN A 176 19.43 -17.27 -0.23
N LEU A 177 18.17 -17.37 -0.64
CA LEU A 177 17.46 -18.64 -0.76
C LEU A 177 17.77 -19.31 -2.10
N LYS A 178 17.77 -20.64 -2.07
CA LYS A 178 17.80 -21.45 -3.29
C LYS A 178 16.43 -21.48 -3.95
N ALA A 179 16.38 -21.80 -5.22
CA ALA A 179 15.12 -22.03 -5.93
C ALA A 179 14.28 -23.14 -5.28
N ASN A 180 12.97 -23.11 -5.49
CA ASN A 180 11.99 -24.01 -4.86
C ASN A 180 11.81 -23.81 -3.35
N ALA A 181 12.17 -22.67 -2.78
CA ALA A 181 11.84 -22.37 -1.39
C ALA A 181 10.31 -22.43 -1.17
N LYS A 182 9.92 -22.87 0.01
CA LYS A 182 8.53 -22.80 0.46
C LYS A 182 8.20 -21.38 0.88
N ARG A 183 6.93 -21.08 0.98
CA ARG A 183 6.42 -19.76 1.41
C ARG A 183 7.01 -19.32 2.75
N GLU A 184 6.98 -20.22 3.73
CA GLU A 184 7.45 -19.92 5.09
C GLU A 184 8.95 -19.57 5.11
N GLU A 185 9.74 -20.20 4.23
CA GLU A 185 11.16 -19.90 4.09
C GLU A 185 11.39 -18.52 3.47
N VAL A 186 10.59 -18.14 2.46
CA VAL A 186 10.66 -16.82 1.81
C VAL A 186 10.25 -15.74 2.79
N GLU A 187 9.13 -15.91 3.49
CA GLU A 187 8.63 -14.97 4.50
C GLU A 187 9.62 -14.80 5.67
N ALA A 188 10.21 -15.90 6.15
CA ALA A 188 11.22 -15.86 7.20
C ALA A 188 12.49 -15.10 6.78
N ALA A 189 12.94 -15.31 5.53
CA ALA A 189 14.11 -14.61 4.98
C ALA A 189 13.86 -13.11 4.74
N MET A 190 12.62 -12.71 4.48
CA MET A 190 12.24 -11.30 4.32
C MET A 190 12.03 -10.58 5.66
N LYS A 191 11.82 -11.32 6.75
CA LYS A 191 11.49 -10.74 8.05
C LYS A 191 12.61 -9.83 8.56
N GLY A 192 12.26 -8.58 8.86
CA GLY A 192 13.21 -7.56 9.32
C GLY A 192 13.97 -6.84 8.19
N HIS A 193 13.75 -7.23 6.94
CA HIS A 193 14.41 -6.66 5.75
C HIS A 193 13.46 -5.91 4.82
N ILE A 194 12.17 -5.83 5.14
CA ILE A 194 11.16 -5.17 4.29
C ILE A 194 11.22 -3.65 4.48
N LEU A 195 11.61 -2.94 3.44
CA LEU A 195 11.60 -1.48 3.37
C LEU A 195 10.26 -0.92 2.97
N ALA A 196 9.58 -1.59 2.03
CA ALA A 196 8.27 -1.19 1.52
C ALA A 196 7.52 -2.40 0.96
N LYS A 197 6.19 -2.30 0.97
CA LYS A 197 5.26 -3.26 0.35
C LYS A 197 4.31 -2.51 -0.57
N ALA A 198 4.03 -3.12 -1.74
CA ALA A 198 2.93 -2.73 -2.61
C ALA A 198 2.05 -3.94 -2.90
N GLU A 199 0.79 -3.70 -3.22
CA GLU A 199 -0.18 -4.74 -3.47
C GLU A 199 -1.05 -4.37 -4.67
N LEU A 200 -1.32 -5.37 -5.51
CA LEU A 200 -2.32 -5.32 -6.59
C LEU A 200 -3.26 -6.50 -6.38
N ILE A 201 -4.55 -6.22 -6.39
CA ILE A 201 -5.58 -7.24 -6.21
C ILE A 201 -6.32 -7.41 -7.53
N GLY A 202 -6.50 -8.65 -7.95
CA GLY A 202 -7.40 -9.00 -9.03
C GLY A 202 -8.42 -10.05 -8.56
N ARG A 203 -9.53 -10.19 -9.25
CA ARG A 203 -10.58 -11.16 -8.93
C ARG A 203 -10.74 -12.16 -10.06
N LEU A 204 -11.17 -13.36 -9.74
CA LEU A 204 -11.65 -14.31 -10.72
C LEU A 204 -12.83 -15.09 -10.15
N LYS A 205 -13.88 -15.18 -10.96
CA LYS A 205 -15.00 -16.11 -10.78
C LYS A 205 -14.95 -17.12 -11.92
N HIS A 206 -15.14 -18.39 -11.59
CA HIS A 206 -15.14 -19.50 -12.57
C HIS A 206 -16.54 -19.98 -12.90
#